data_63dd9db2d283e5144c5b3c6a20252127
#
_entry.id   63dd9db2d283e5144c5b3c6a20252127
#
_cell.length_a   1.000
_cell.length_b   1.000
_cell.length_c   1.000
_cell.angle_alpha   90.00
_cell.angle_beta   90.00
_cell.angle_gamma   90.00
#
_symmetry.space_group_name_H-M   'P 1'
#
loop_
_entity.id
_entity.type
_entity.pdbx_description
1 polymer ?
#
loop_
_entity_poly.entity_id
_entity_poly.type
_entity_poly.pdbx_seq_one_letter_code
_entity_poly.pdbx_strand_id
1 'polypeptide(L)'
;MIGKLYVSVRKWLQPYWNPRPKTVKIPNKQKVKDEPKEENSIKILRSKTRLERLWNSGKAPSVGKYWFYHDAAHHEIGAYLPKDTAFTFTERSDEERSELKPLVYPRINVAYDRTHLIPFGYHGIENNSALVIGWSSSHNRNELRNFEIEMNKKNKSKDLVWFTYVTRKPEYGIWTYKVFDAKSREIVGELTLKLKCGDWVWK
;
A
#
# COMPACT_ATOMS: atom_id res chain seq x y z
N MET A 1 -43.21 -43.06 -9.96
CA MET A 1 -42.67 -42.63 -8.67
C MET A 1 -41.26 -42.10 -8.91
N ILE A 2 -41.10 -40.78 -8.97
CA ILE A 2 -39.81 -40.13 -9.23
C ILE A 2 -39.48 -39.36 -7.96
N GLY A 3 -38.53 -39.90 -7.20
CA GLY A 3 -38.04 -39.28 -5.96
C GLY A 3 -37.11 -38.11 -6.27
N LYS A 4 -37.47 -36.90 -5.82
CA LYS A 4 -36.64 -35.70 -5.90
C LYS A 4 -35.53 -35.78 -4.84
N LEU A 5 -34.27 -35.90 -5.26
CA LEU A 5 -33.11 -35.65 -4.41
C LEU A 5 -32.91 -34.14 -4.33
N TYR A 6 -33.30 -33.54 -3.22
CA TYR A 6 -32.86 -32.19 -2.84
C TYR A 6 -31.50 -32.32 -2.14
N VAL A 7 -30.40 -32.07 -2.87
CA VAL A 7 -29.08 -31.88 -2.23
C VAL A 7 -29.01 -30.42 -1.81
N SER A 8 -29.01 -30.22 -0.50
CA SER A 8 -28.87 -28.94 0.16
C SER A 8 -27.47 -28.39 -0.04
N VAL A 9 -27.29 -27.42 -0.92
CA VAL A 9 -26.05 -26.62 -1.07
C VAL A 9 -26.07 -25.46 -0.05
N ARG A 10 -26.03 -25.79 1.23
CA ARG A 10 -25.92 -24.80 2.32
C ARG A 10 -24.75 -25.14 3.24
N LYS A 11 -23.51 -25.10 2.74
CA LYS A 11 -22.33 -25.24 3.64
C LYS A 11 -21.03 -24.69 3.04
N TRP A 12 -21.03 -23.50 2.41
CA TRP A 12 -19.77 -22.86 1.98
C TRP A 12 -19.78 -21.34 2.05
N LEU A 13 -20.52 -20.74 2.97
CA LEU A 13 -20.39 -19.33 3.31
C LEU A 13 -20.40 -19.17 4.83
N GLN A 14 -19.33 -19.62 5.50
CA GLN A 14 -19.04 -19.11 6.82
C GLN A 14 -18.12 -17.88 6.65
N PRO A 15 -18.56 -16.69 7.08
CA PRO A 15 -17.66 -15.56 7.20
C PRO A 15 -16.62 -15.89 8.29
N TYR A 16 -15.34 -15.66 8.00
CA TYR A 16 -14.27 -15.70 8.99
C TYR A 16 -14.49 -14.58 10.01
N TRP A 17 -15.39 -14.82 10.96
CA TRP A 17 -15.53 -14.04 12.17
C TRP A 17 -14.63 -14.69 13.22
N ASN A 18 -13.43 -14.17 13.37
CA ASN A 18 -12.55 -14.57 14.46
C ASN A 18 -13.06 -13.87 15.73
N PRO A 19 -13.63 -14.58 16.73
CA PRO A 19 -14.00 -13.95 17.99
C PRO A 19 -12.71 -13.46 18.67
N ARG A 20 -12.69 -12.19 19.09
CA ARG A 20 -11.58 -11.62 19.86
C ARG A 20 -11.26 -12.54 21.04
N PRO A 21 -10.00 -12.93 21.27
CA PRO A 21 -9.64 -13.72 22.44
C PRO A 21 -9.95 -12.91 23.69
N LYS A 22 -10.60 -13.54 24.66
CA LYS A 22 -10.87 -12.99 25.98
C LYS A 22 -9.55 -12.56 26.62
N THR A 23 -9.51 -11.32 27.12
CA THR A 23 -8.39 -10.73 27.83
C THR A 23 -7.85 -11.64 28.93
N VAL A 24 -6.67 -12.23 28.69
CA VAL A 24 -5.87 -12.87 29.73
C VAL A 24 -5.13 -11.76 30.48
N LYS A 25 -5.39 -11.62 31.77
CA LYS A 25 -4.63 -10.69 32.63
C LYS A 25 -3.18 -11.14 32.68
N ILE A 26 -2.29 -10.43 32.03
CA ILE A 26 -0.85 -10.62 32.09
C ILE A 26 -0.33 -9.99 33.39
N PRO A 27 0.46 -10.71 34.21
CA PRO A 27 1.02 -10.12 35.43
C PRO A 27 2.03 -9.03 35.09
N ASN A 28 2.03 -8.00 35.94
CA ASN A 28 2.80 -6.76 35.91
C ASN A 28 4.26 -6.99 35.48
N LYS A 29 4.64 -6.62 34.24
CA LYS A 29 6.04 -6.55 33.82
C LYS A 29 6.64 -5.25 34.34
N GLN A 30 7.76 -5.39 35.06
CA GLN A 30 8.63 -4.30 35.50
C GLN A 30 8.90 -3.34 34.34
N LYS A 31 8.77 -2.01 34.60
CA LYS A 31 9.15 -0.95 33.68
C LYS A 31 10.66 -1.07 33.38
N VAL A 32 10.97 -1.66 32.25
CA VAL A 32 12.27 -1.45 31.60
C VAL A 32 12.23 0.01 31.14
N LYS A 33 13.21 0.81 31.56
CA LYS A 33 13.40 2.18 31.04
C LYS A 33 13.64 2.03 29.55
N ASP A 34 12.68 2.46 28.75
CA ASP A 34 12.84 2.60 27.30
C ASP A 34 13.89 3.68 27.06
N GLU A 35 15.06 3.27 26.56
CA GLU A 35 15.94 4.20 25.87
C GLU A 35 15.17 4.74 24.67
N PRO A 36 15.26 6.06 24.36
CA PRO A 36 14.56 6.62 23.22
C PRO A 36 15.09 5.91 21.96
N LYS A 37 14.26 5.06 21.36
CA LYS A 37 14.51 4.56 20.01
C LYS A 37 14.62 5.79 19.12
N GLU A 38 15.77 6.00 18.49
CA GLU A 38 15.93 6.96 17.41
C GLU A 38 14.76 6.76 16.45
N GLU A 39 13.88 7.73 16.43
CA GLU A 39 12.70 7.74 15.58
C GLU A 39 13.19 7.78 14.14
N ASN A 40 13.26 6.64 13.49
CA ASN A 40 13.57 6.50 12.06
C ASN A 40 12.45 7.17 11.25
N SER A 41 12.39 8.51 11.36
CA SER A 41 11.39 9.30 10.67
C SER A 41 11.64 9.24 9.17
N ILE A 42 10.71 8.61 8.46
CA ILE A 42 10.73 8.58 6.99
C ILE A 42 10.55 10.00 6.47
N LYS A 43 11.48 10.44 5.61
CA LYS A 43 11.43 11.74 4.96
C LYS A 43 10.85 11.62 3.56
N ILE A 44 9.74 12.30 3.30
CA ILE A 44 9.15 12.37 1.97
C ILE A 44 9.73 13.58 1.23
N LEU A 45 10.47 13.30 0.18
CA LEU A 45 11.19 14.30 -0.62
C LEU A 45 10.44 14.56 -1.93
N ARG A 46 9.95 15.78 -2.12
CA ARG A 46 9.28 16.16 -3.36
C ARG A 46 10.28 16.27 -4.51
N SER A 47 10.08 15.48 -5.54
CA SER A 47 10.84 15.55 -6.78
C SER A 47 10.23 16.56 -7.76
N LYS A 48 11.07 17.26 -8.51
CA LYS A 48 10.65 18.10 -9.66
C LYS A 48 10.56 17.28 -10.96
N THR A 49 11.04 16.03 -10.94
CA THR A 49 11.13 15.16 -12.10
C THR A 49 10.40 13.87 -11.82
N ARG A 50 9.72 13.31 -12.82
CA ARG A 50 9.08 11.99 -12.76
C ARG A 50 10.05 10.92 -12.27
N LEU A 51 9.60 10.03 -11.40
CA LEU A 51 10.46 9.08 -10.72
C LEU A 51 11.05 8.05 -11.69
N GLU A 52 10.34 7.69 -12.73
CA GLU A 52 10.85 6.80 -13.79
C GLU A 52 12.09 7.40 -14.49
N ARG A 53 12.11 8.72 -14.75
CA ARG A 53 13.28 9.39 -15.34
C ARG A 53 14.47 9.38 -14.39
N LEU A 54 14.22 9.59 -13.08
CA LEU A 54 15.30 9.51 -12.07
C LEU A 54 15.88 8.10 -12.02
N TRP A 55 15.02 7.08 -11.99
CA TRP A 55 15.45 5.69 -11.97
C TRP A 55 16.28 5.33 -13.22
N ASN A 56 15.82 5.71 -14.41
CA ASN A 56 16.51 5.46 -15.68
C ASN A 56 17.84 6.22 -15.78
N SER A 57 18.01 7.34 -15.06
CA SER A 57 19.29 8.05 -14.95
C SER A 57 20.26 7.49 -13.90
N GLY A 58 19.95 6.29 -13.36
CA GLY A 58 20.79 5.62 -12.36
C GLY A 58 20.53 6.03 -10.92
N LYS A 59 19.64 6.99 -10.64
CA LYS A 59 19.29 7.43 -9.29
C LYS A 59 18.31 6.47 -8.64
N ALA A 60 18.39 6.35 -7.30
CA ALA A 60 17.47 5.55 -6.50
C ALA A 60 17.13 6.29 -5.19
N PRO A 61 15.96 6.03 -4.58
CA PRO A 61 15.71 6.42 -3.21
C PRO A 61 16.75 5.78 -2.28
N SER A 62 17.03 6.40 -1.15
CA SER A 62 17.86 5.82 -0.09
C SER A 62 16.99 5.42 1.10
N VAL A 63 17.53 4.60 1.98
CA VAL A 63 16.87 4.17 3.22
C VAL A 63 16.31 5.38 3.98
N GLY A 64 15.05 5.28 4.43
CA GLY A 64 14.36 6.35 5.15
C GLY A 64 13.99 7.59 4.31
N LYS A 65 14.23 7.57 3.00
CA LYS A 65 13.89 8.68 2.11
C LYS A 65 12.98 8.20 0.98
N TYR A 66 11.73 8.65 1.00
CA TYR A 66 10.74 8.37 -0.04
C TYR A 66 10.72 9.53 -1.03
N TRP A 67 10.74 9.23 -2.31
CA TRP A 67 10.61 10.21 -3.37
C TRP A 67 9.16 10.35 -3.77
N PHE A 68 8.70 11.57 -3.87
CA PHE A 68 7.33 11.91 -4.24
C PHE A 68 7.30 12.85 -5.43
N TYR A 69 6.50 12.53 -6.43
CA TYR A 69 6.21 13.41 -7.56
C TYR A 69 4.71 13.52 -7.77
N HIS A 70 4.24 14.75 -7.99
CA HIS A 70 2.83 15.02 -8.27
C HIS A 70 2.69 16.21 -9.19
N ASP A 71 1.88 16.03 -10.26
CA ASP A 71 1.43 17.07 -11.18
C ASP A 71 -0.05 16.86 -11.56
N ALA A 72 -0.57 17.55 -12.57
CA ALA A 72 -1.96 17.48 -13.00
C ALA A 72 -2.43 16.09 -13.50
N ALA A 73 -1.50 15.17 -13.80
CA ALA A 73 -1.82 13.87 -14.37
C ALA A 73 -1.11 12.70 -13.68
N HIS A 74 -0.15 12.96 -12.81
CA HIS A 74 0.67 11.93 -12.19
C HIS A 74 0.77 12.12 -10.68
N HIS A 75 0.68 11.02 -9.95
CA HIS A 75 0.94 10.93 -8.52
C HIS A 75 1.82 9.71 -8.29
N GLU A 76 3.09 9.94 -7.93
CA GLU A 76 4.11 8.91 -7.90
C GLU A 76 4.84 8.91 -6.57
N ILE A 77 5.14 7.72 -6.07
CA ILE A 77 5.96 7.52 -4.88
C ILE A 77 7.01 6.45 -5.18
N GLY A 78 8.22 6.62 -4.63
CA GLY A 78 9.29 5.64 -4.72
C GLY A 78 10.02 5.51 -3.39
N ALA A 79 10.33 4.28 -3.00
CA ALA A 79 10.98 3.96 -1.75
C ALA A 79 12.06 2.90 -1.93
N TYR A 80 13.14 3.01 -1.14
CA TYR A 80 14.07 1.92 -0.91
C TYR A 80 13.62 1.19 0.36
N LEU A 81 13.41 -0.10 0.25
CA LEU A 81 12.87 -0.97 1.28
C LEU A 81 13.95 -2.00 1.66
N PRO A 82 14.62 -1.83 2.80
CA PRO A 82 15.63 -2.78 3.27
C PRO A 82 15.04 -4.19 3.41
N LYS A 83 15.88 -5.19 3.28
CA LYS A 83 15.54 -6.58 3.51
C LYS A 83 14.83 -6.76 4.86
N ASP A 84 13.78 -7.57 4.85
CA ASP A 84 12.99 -8.00 6.03
C ASP A 84 12.29 -6.86 6.79
N THR A 85 11.89 -5.78 6.08
CA THR A 85 11.19 -4.63 6.68
C THR A 85 9.70 -4.56 6.38
N ALA A 86 9.14 -5.51 5.63
CA ALA A 86 7.73 -5.49 5.18
C ALA A 86 6.69 -5.40 6.32
N PHE A 87 7.04 -5.79 7.52
CA PHE A 87 6.15 -5.83 8.69
C PHE A 87 6.73 -5.08 9.90
N THR A 88 7.57 -4.07 9.64
CA THR A 88 8.12 -3.22 10.71
C THR A 88 7.02 -2.49 11.48
N PHE A 89 5.96 -2.08 10.76
CA PHE A 89 4.81 -1.38 11.34
C PHE A 89 3.56 -2.24 11.20
N THR A 90 2.90 -2.55 12.32
CA THR A 90 1.70 -3.41 12.35
C THR A 90 0.49 -2.74 12.99
N GLU A 91 0.72 -1.77 13.87
CA GLU A 91 -0.34 -1.03 14.56
C GLU A 91 -0.84 0.10 13.67
N ARG A 92 -2.16 0.17 13.50
CA ARG A 92 -2.84 1.15 12.66
C ARG A 92 -3.66 2.11 13.53
N SER A 93 -3.65 3.39 13.18
CA SER A 93 -4.45 4.42 13.82
C SER A 93 -5.67 4.76 12.97
N ASP A 94 -6.86 4.41 13.46
CA ASP A 94 -8.12 4.80 12.79
C ASP A 94 -8.38 6.31 12.90
N GLU A 95 -7.90 6.96 13.95
CA GLU A 95 -7.99 8.41 14.15
C GLU A 95 -7.19 9.13 13.05
N GLU A 96 -5.89 8.84 12.90
CA GLU A 96 -5.05 9.43 11.87
C GLU A 96 -5.60 9.18 10.45
N ARG A 97 -6.12 7.96 10.21
CA ARG A 97 -6.76 7.62 8.93
C ARG A 97 -7.98 8.46 8.65
N SER A 98 -8.78 8.80 9.69
CA SER A 98 -10.01 9.58 9.53
C SER A 98 -9.74 11.01 9.10
N GLU A 99 -8.65 11.60 9.50
CA GLU A 99 -8.25 12.98 9.20
C GLU A 99 -7.72 13.15 7.78
N LEU A 100 -7.23 12.08 7.15
CA LEU A 100 -6.61 12.15 5.84
C LEU A 100 -7.59 12.59 4.76
N LYS A 101 -7.23 13.64 4.03
CA LYS A 101 -7.88 14.08 2.78
C LYS A 101 -6.95 13.79 1.59
N PRO A 102 -7.15 12.67 0.87
CA PRO A 102 -6.31 12.34 -0.26
C PRO A 102 -6.27 13.45 -1.32
N LEU A 103 -5.13 13.65 -1.98
CA LEU A 103 -5.00 14.54 -3.14
C LEU A 103 -5.72 13.98 -4.36
N VAL A 104 -5.78 12.65 -4.46
CA VAL A 104 -6.32 11.91 -5.61
C VAL A 104 -7.39 10.93 -5.15
N TYR A 105 -8.58 11.02 -5.71
CA TYR A 105 -9.66 10.02 -5.51
C TYR A 105 -10.73 10.13 -6.60
N PRO A 106 -11.45 9.03 -6.92
CA PRO A 106 -12.61 9.06 -7.80
C PRO A 106 -13.77 9.80 -7.12
N ARG A 107 -14.46 10.69 -7.85
CA ARG A 107 -15.53 11.51 -7.28
C ARG A 107 -16.89 10.82 -7.32
N ILE A 108 -17.21 10.10 -8.38
CA ILE A 108 -18.54 9.59 -8.65
C ILE A 108 -18.51 8.11 -9.01
N ASN A 109 -19.53 7.35 -8.54
CA ASN A 109 -19.86 5.98 -8.94
C ASN A 109 -18.77 4.90 -8.77
N VAL A 110 -17.77 5.16 -7.95
CA VAL A 110 -16.73 4.16 -7.62
C VAL A 110 -16.58 4.07 -6.11
N ALA A 111 -16.88 2.91 -5.55
CA ALA A 111 -16.50 2.63 -4.16
C ALA A 111 -14.98 2.60 -4.06
N TYR A 112 -14.41 3.43 -3.20
CA TYR A 112 -12.98 3.51 -3.02
C TYR A 112 -12.58 3.39 -1.54
N ASP A 113 -11.43 2.77 -1.33
CA ASP A 113 -10.73 2.75 -0.06
C ASP A 113 -9.58 3.78 -0.09
N ARG A 114 -9.15 4.23 1.08
CA ARG A 114 -7.86 4.92 1.24
C ARG A 114 -6.75 3.88 1.08
N THR A 115 -6.06 3.95 -0.05
CA THR A 115 -5.10 2.94 -0.49
C THR A 115 -3.69 3.49 -0.40
N HIS A 116 -2.80 2.78 0.30
CA HIS A 116 -1.40 3.14 0.40
C HIS A 116 -0.66 2.83 -0.90
N LEU A 117 0.17 3.75 -1.36
CA LEU A 117 1.01 3.59 -2.55
C LEU A 117 2.25 2.73 -2.30
N ILE A 118 2.78 2.78 -1.09
CA ILE A 118 3.73 1.81 -0.52
C ILE A 118 3.02 1.11 0.62
N PRO A 119 3.09 -0.21 0.76
CA PRO A 119 2.37 -0.92 1.81
C PRO A 119 2.70 -0.38 3.22
N PHE A 120 1.67 -0.19 4.03
CA PHE A 120 1.76 0.42 5.36
C PHE A 120 2.86 -0.20 6.24
N GLY A 121 3.03 -1.52 6.18
CA GLY A 121 4.00 -2.26 6.98
C GLY A 121 5.45 -1.78 6.84
N TYR A 122 5.79 -1.05 5.77
CA TYR A 122 7.13 -0.50 5.55
C TYR A 122 7.37 0.86 6.19
N HIS A 123 6.30 1.62 6.53
CA HIS A 123 6.48 3.02 6.96
C HIS A 123 5.61 3.46 8.14
N GLY A 124 4.52 2.80 8.44
CA GLY A 124 3.66 3.12 9.58
C GLY A 124 2.90 4.46 9.52
N ILE A 125 2.90 5.16 8.38
CA ILE A 125 2.30 6.48 8.24
C ILE A 125 0.88 6.34 7.68
N GLU A 126 -0.14 6.75 8.44
CA GLU A 126 -1.55 6.69 8.04
C GLU A 126 -2.06 8.00 7.41
N ASN A 127 -1.52 9.14 7.84
CA ASN A 127 -2.03 10.46 7.48
C ASN A 127 -1.03 11.26 6.63
N ASN A 128 -0.73 10.76 5.42
CA ASN A 128 0.08 11.51 4.46
C ASN A 128 -0.45 11.37 3.04
N SER A 129 -0.86 12.49 2.46
CA SER A 129 -1.47 12.54 1.12
C SER A 129 -0.50 12.20 -0.03
N ALA A 130 0.81 12.16 0.20
CA ALA A 130 1.78 11.65 -0.76
C ALA A 130 1.80 10.11 -0.80
N LEU A 131 1.40 9.45 0.30
CA LEU A 131 1.43 7.99 0.46
C LEU A 131 0.08 7.33 0.27
N VAL A 132 -1.02 8.08 0.35
CA VAL A 132 -2.38 7.53 0.34
C VAL A 132 -3.26 8.26 -0.66
N ILE A 133 -3.95 7.49 -1.50
CA ILE A 133 -4.97 8.00 -2.42
C ILE A 133 -6.28 7.22 -2.26
N GLY A 134 -7.37 7.75 -2.83
CA GLY A 134 -8.59 6.98 -3.04
C GLY A 134 -8.45 6.09 -4.27
N TRP A 135 -8.60 4.78 -4.11
CA TRP A 135 -8.58 3.82 -5.21
C TRP A 135 -9.67 2.76 -5.06
N SER A 136 -10.03 2.07 -6.14
CA SER A 136 -11.08 1.04 -6.14
C SER A 136 -10.92 0.07 -4.95
N SER A 137 -12.00 -0.07 -4.15
CA SER A 137 -12.03 -1.02 -3.04
C SER A 137 -11.83 -2.47 -3.51
N SER A 138 -12.35 -2.82 -4.69
CA SER A 138 -12.14 -4.15 -5.27
C SER A 138 -10.67 -4.40 -5.58
N HIS A 139 -10.03 -3.51 -6.34
CA HIS A 139 -8.60 -3.64 -6.65
C HIS A 139 -7.74 -3.66 -5.38
N ASN A 140 -8.05 -2.79 -4.40
CA ASN A 140 -7.30 -2.70 -3.16
C ASN A 140 -7.33 -4.01 -2.36
N ARG A 141 -8.49 -4.65 -2.30
CA ARG A 141 -8.70 -5.88 -1.49
C ARG A 141 -8.25 -7.15 -2.19
N ASN A 142 -8.07 -7.12 -3.50
CA ASN A 142 -7.72 -8.30 -4.32
C ASN A 142 -6.34 -8.13 -4.96
N GLU A 143 -6.26 -7.49 -6.12
CA GLU A 143 -5.06 -7.50 -6.96
C GLU A 143 -3.88 -6.80 -6.29
N LEU A 144 -4.09 -5.62 -5.69
CA LEU A 144 -3.02 -4.90 -5.00
C LEU A 144 -2.54 -5.69 -3.79
N ARG A 145 -3.48 -6.17 -2.96
CA ARG A 145 -3.14 -6.99 -1.78
C ARG A 145 -2.36 -8.25 -2.13
N ASN A 146 -2.76 -8.97 -3.18
CA ASN A 146 -2.07 -10.19 -3.60
C ASN A 146 -0.65 -9.89 -4.08
N PHE A 147 -0.48 -8.81 -4.85
CA PHE A 147 0.83 -8.35 -5.29
C PHE A 147 1.72 -7.94 -4.10
N GLU A 148 1.18 -7.20 -3.15
CA GLU A 148 1.91 -6.79 -1.94
C GLU A 148 2.37 -8.00 -1.12
N ILE A 149 1.52 -9.02 -0.95
CA ILE A 149 1.89 -10.27 -0.26
C ILE A 149 3.06 -10.97 -0.97
N GLU A 150 3.05 -11.01 -2.30
CA GLU A 150 4.14 -11.61 -3.08
C GLU A 150 5.45 -10.83 -2.90
N MET A 151 5.41 -9.51 -3.01
CA MET A 151 6.59 -8.66 -2.84
C MET A 151 7.14 -8.70 -1.40
N ASN A 152 6.27 -8.78 -0.41
CA ASN A 152 6.67 -8.94 0.99
C ASN A 152 7.44 -10.27 1.22
N LYS A 153 7.05 -11.35 0.52
CA LYS A 153 7.83 -12.60 0.54
C LYS A 153 9.22 -12.41 -0.06
N LYS A 154 9.35 -11.67 -1.16
CA LYS A 154 10.65 -11.36 -1.79
C LYS A 154 11.50 -10.46 -0.90
N ASN A 155 10.89 -9.48 -0.20
CA ASN A 155 11.60 -8.59 0.71
C ASN A 155 12.26 -9.34 1.89
N LYS A 156 11.77 -10.51 2.30
CA LYS A 156 12.43 -11.33 3.33
C LYS A 156 13.88 -11.69 3.02
N SER A 157 14.25 -11.75 1.75
CA SER A 157 15.58 -12.19 1.30
C SER A 157 16.42 -11.10 0.64
N LYS A 158 15.82 -9.97 0.22
CA LYS A 158 16.50 -8.92 -0.53
C LYS A 158 15.94 -7.53 -0.29
N ASP A 159 16.78 -6.54 -0.50
CA ASP A 159 16.38 -5.14 -0.56
C ASP A 159 15.58 -4.89 -1.84
N LEU A 160 14.53 -4.09 -1.74
CA LEU A 160 13.68 -3.73 -2.87
C LEU A 160 13.71 -2.22 -3.12
N VAL A 161 13.57 -1.83 -4.38
CA VAL A 161 13.17 -0.46 -4.75
C VAL A 161 11.77 -0.54 -5.33
N TRP A 162 10.83 0.10 -4.66
CA TRP A 162 9.41 0.06 -5.02
C TRP A 162 8.97 1.40 -5.55
N PHE A 163 8.41 1.41 -6.76
CA PHE A 163 7.74 2.57 -7.33
C PHE A 163 6.26 2.29 -7.54
N THR A 164 5.45 3.28 -7.18
CA THR A 164 4.04 3.32 -7.51
C THR A 164 3.77 4.54 -8.37
N TYR A 165 3.16 4.31 -9.52
CA TYR A 165 2.77 5.35 -10.46
C TYR A 165 1.25 5.34 -10.59
N VAL A 166 0.60 6.46 -10.28
CA VAL A 166 -0.82 6.64 -10.57
C VAL A 166 -0.94 7.72 -11.62
N THR A 167 -1.55 7.38 -12.75
CA THR A 167 -1.69 8.29 -13.89
C THR A 167 -3.18 8.54 -14.18
N ARG A 168 -3.56 9.81 -14.25
CA ARG A 168 -4.89 10.23 -14.68
C ARG A 168 -4.98 10.27 -16.21
N LYS A 169 -6.07 9.72 -16.74
CA LYS A 169 -6.53 9.86 -18.13
C LYS A 169 -7.96 10.40 -18.13
N PRO A 170 -8.50 10.90 -19.25
CA PRO A 170 -9.85 11.48 -19.28
C PRO A 170 -10.95 10.56 -18.75
N GLU A 171 -10.89 9.26 -19.06
CA GLU A 171 -11.95 8.30 -18.73
C GLU A 171 -11.52 7.24 -17.70
N TYR A 172 -10.25 7.21 -17.29
CA TYR A 172 -9.74 6.21 -16.37
C TYR A 172 -8.49 6.65 -15.63
N GLY A 173 -8.24 6.01 -14.50
CA GLY A 173 -6.95 6.02 -13.82
C GLY A 173 -6.15 4.77 -14.13
N ILE A 174 -4.83 4.88 -14.12
CA ILE A 174 -3.89 3.76 -14.22
C ILE A 174 -3.07 3.73 -12.94
N TRP A 175 -3.10 2.59 -12.26
CA TRP A 175 -2.17 2.28 -11.16
C TRP A 175 -1.11 1.33 -11.67
N THR A 176 0.15 1.64 -11.47
CA THR A 176 1.25 0.74 -11.80
C THR A 176 2.20 0.60 -10.62
N TYR A 177 2.43 -0.63 -10.19
CA TYR A 177 3.56 -0.99 -9.34
C TYR A 177 4.72 -1.45 -10.21
N LYS A 178 5.93 -0.99 -9.89
CA LYS A 178 7.20 -1.54 -10.39
C LYS A 178 8.14 -1.76 -9.22
N VAL A 179 8.51 -3.00 -8.98
CA VAL A 179 9.40 -3.38 -7.89
C VAL A 179 10.66 -3.98 -8.47
N PHE A 180 11.78 -3.46 -8.02
CA PHE A 180 13.11 -3.87 -8.49
C PHE A 180 13.90 -4.49 -7.32
N ASP A 181 14.75 -5.45 -7.64
CA ASP A 181 15.84 -5.82 -6.76
C ASP A 181 16.80 -4.63 -6.67
N ALA A 182 17.10 -4.16 -5.47
CA ALA A 182 17.91 -2.94 -5.29
C ALA A 182 19.35 -3.10 -5.76
N LYS A 183 19.89 -4.32 -5.75
CA LYS A 183 21.27 -4.63 -6.14
C LYS A 183 21.41 -4.83 -7.65
N SER A 184 20.59 -5.73 -8.24
CA SER A 184 20.68 -6.04 -9.67
C SER A 184 19.95 -5.02 -10.54
N ARG A 185 19.02 -4.24 -9.98
CA ARG A 185 18.11 -3.33 -10.67
C ARG A 185 17.13 -4.03 -11.62
N GLU A 186 17.04 -5.34 -11.55
CA GLU A 186 16.07 -6.13 -12.33
C GLU A 186 14.66 -6.00 -11.75
N ILE A 187 13.65 -6.01 -12.62
CA ILE A 187 12.25 -6.03 -12.21
C ILE A 187 11.96 -7.38 -11.55
N VAL A 188 11.53 -7.36 -10.30
CA VAL A 188 11.10 -8.54 -9.55
C VAL A 188 9.59 -8.63 -9.39
N GLY A 189 8.86 -7.54 -9.70
CA GLY A 189 7.41 -7.52 -9.73
C GLY A 189 6.88 -6.31 -10.49
N GLU A 190 5.81 -6.52 -11.26
CA GLU A 190 5.09 -5.45 -11.97
C GLU A 190 3.60 -5.78 -11.99
N LEU A 191 2.76 -4.76 -11.72
CA LEU A 191 1.32 -4.85 -11.79
C LEU A 191 0.77 -3.55 -12.38
N THR A 192 -0.14 -3.65 -13.35
CA THR A 192 -0.86 -2.50 -13.89
C THR A 192 -2.37 -2.75 -13.85
N LEU A 193 -3.11 -1.82 -13.24
CA LEU A 193 -4.56 -1.86 -13.13
C LEU A 193 -5.18 -0.60 -13.75
N LYS A 194 -6.33 -0.77 -14.39
CA LYS A 194 -7.14 0.35 -14.90
C LYS A 194 -8.41 0.47 -14.10
N LEU A 195 -8.70 1.68 -13.62
CA LEU A 195 -9.96 2.02 -12.99
C LEU A 195 -10.75 2.96 -13.90
N LYS A 196 -11.85 2.48 -14.48
CA LYS A 196 -12.76 3.32 -15.27
C LYS A 196 -13.44 4.31 -14.32
N CYS A 197 -13.13 5.58 -14.48
CA CYS A 197 -13.71 6.68 -13.71
C CYS A 197 -13.50 7.98 -14.51
N GLY A 198 -14.59 8.58 -14.96
CA GLY A 198 -14.54 9.83 -15.77
C GLY A 198 -14.35 11.09 -14.93
N ASP A 199 -14.51 11.03 -13.61
CA ASP A 199 -14.38 12.18 -12.73
C ASP A 199 -13.47 11.90 -11.53
N TRP A 200 -12.38 12.66 -11.46
CA TRP A 200 -11.36 12.55 -10.41
C TRP A 200 -11.22 13.87 -9.68
N VAL A 201 -11.15 13.81 -8.36
CA VAL A 201 -10.50 14.87 -7.59
C VAL A 201 -9.00 14.66 -7.73
N TRP A 202 -8.31 15.69 -8.21
CA TRP A 202 -6.87 15.68 -8.44
C TRP A 202 -6.33 17.08 -8.11
N LYS A 203 -5.77 17.24 -6.91
CA LYS A 203 -5.40 18.54 -6.33
C LYS A 203 -3.91 18.81 -6.46
#